data_a14cbdb07d3e5586bf817cff1f7867ec
#
_entry.id   a14cbdb07d3e5586bf817cff1f7867ec
#
_cell.length_a   1.000
_cell.length_b   1.000
_cell.length_c   1.000
_cell.angle_alpha   90.00
_cell.angle_beta   90.00
_cell.angle_gamma   90.00
#
_symmetry.space_group_name_H-M   'P 1'
#
loop_
_entity.id
_entity.type
_entity.pdbx_description
1 polymer ?
#
loop_
_entity_poly.entity_id
_entity_poly.type
_entity_poly.pdbx_seq_one_letter_code
_entity_poly.pdbx_strand_id
1 'polypeptide(L)'
;AQLQNSEKPYPLKLAIDFGQTSIDVDGQVEDPFKLTGVDLQMKLKGPDLAEIFPVLGVPAPPTPPYSLKGHLTHKGDTWQLQKMTGIVGDSDLSGDVKIDYGPKRPVLTADLVSKVLDFDDLGPLVGVPPATEGKEAASAQQEKTAKQLEAEGALFPDIPLKMEKLRVMDMDVSLRAQKVIAENYLPVQSLDGHVQVENGRAVLKPFKLGVANGVVQGMMILDARGELPKVETDLALSNLDLKQFFKGSQYFDTTDGKVHARVKIVGAGKSLADVMGTSEGEIRLGMQGGAMSWLLVELAGLDIGQALILYVTEDERVPIRCGAGRIALNNGTATLDRFIIDTTDSVLYFRGNTNLKTQDINIEIEADAKDFSLLDIDAPVDLKGKIRKPEISIGKGVPIPLIEPGDAEDVSCAALLNSAVGAAQN
;
A
#
# COMPACT_ATOMS: atom_id res chain seq x y z
N ALA A 1 39.31 11.82 -38.97
CA ALA A 1 39.16 12.56 -37.74
C ALA A 1 40.26 12.10 -36.76
N GLN A 2 41.12 13.01 -36.31
CA GLN A 2 42.15 12.69 -35.31
C GLN A 2 41.47 12.60 -33.95
N LEU A 3 41.18 11.41 -33.48
CA LEU A 3 40.58 11.12 -32.19
C LEU A 3 41.49 11.47 -30.97
N GLN A 4 42.63 12.12 -31.19
CA GLN A 4 43.63 12.44 -30.16
C GLN A 4 43.73 13.94 -29.86
N ASN A 5 42.89 14.79 -30.44
CA ASN A 5 42.95 16.22 -30.18
C ASN A 5 41.93 16.61 -29.10
N SER A 6 42.40 16.73 -27.87
CA SER A 6 41.58 17.04 -26.66
C SER A 6 41.14 18.52 -26.58
N GLU A 7 41.47 19.37 -27.55
CA GLU A 7 41.12 20.79 -27.50
C GLU A 7 39.70 21.11 -27.96
N LYS A 8 38.99 20.16 -28.59
CA LYS A 8 37.61 20.35 -29.04
C LYS A 8 36.77 19.11 -28.75
N PRO A 9 35.57 19.26 -28.18
CA PRO A 9 34.65 18.15 -27.99
C PRO A 9 34.33 17.45 -29.33
N TYR A 10 34.20 16.13 -29.28
CA TYR A 10 33.83 15.32 -30.44
C TYR A 10 32.31 15.21 -30.52
N PRO A 11 31.69 15.54 -31.67
CA PRO A 11 30.27 15.27 -31.86
C PRO A 11 30.03 13.75 -31.84
N LEU A 12 29.06 13.31 -31.09
CA LEU A 12 28.67 11.90 -30.94
C LEU A 12 27.20 11.76 -31.26
N LYS A 13 26.90 10.91 -32.24
CA LYS A 13 25.53 10.49 -32.52
C LYS A 13 25.51 8.98 -32.68
N LEU A 14 24.80 8.30 -31.77
CA LEU A 14 24.70 6.85 -31.72
C LEU A 14 23.25 6.43 -31.55
N ALA A 15 22.89 5.35 -32.24
CA ALA A 15 21.69 4.59 -32.01
C ALA A 15 22.11 3.14 -31.72
N ILE A 16 21.75 2.63 -30.57
CA ILE A 16 22.14 1.30 -30.09
C ILE A 16 20.87 0.54 -29.76
N ASP A 17 20.74 -0.65 -30.35
CA ASP A 17 19.68 -1.59 -29.96
C ASP A 17 20.31 -2.75 -29.17
N PHE A 18 19.81 -2.98 -27.99
CA PHE A 18 20.20 -4.08 -27.12
C PHE A 18 18.95 -4.90 -26.76
N GLY A 19 18.77 -6.03 -27.42
CA GLY A 19 17.53 -6.80 -27.31
C GLY A 19 16.33 -5.98 -27.81
N GLN A 20 15.38 -5.72 -26.91
CA GLN A 20 14.21 -4.87 -27.20
C GLN A 20 14.38 -3.43 -26.70
N THR A 21 15.55 -3.11 -26.14
CA THR A 21 15.86 -1.78 -25.64
C THR A 21 16.62 -0.97 -26.69
N SER A 22 16.17 0.25 -26.96
CA SER A 22 16.82 1.21 -27.82
C SER A 22 17.37 2.39 -27.03
N ILE A 23 18.61 2.80 -27.36
CA ILE A 23 19.31 3.93 -26.76
C ILE A 23 19.76 4.85 -27.87
N ASP A 24 19.20 6.05 -27.95
CA ASP A 24 19.64 7.09 -28.87
C ASP A 24 20.37 8.17 -28.07
N VAL A 25 21.57 8.55 -28.50
CA VAL A 25 22.31 9.67 -27.93
C VAL A 25 22.80 10.63 -29.06
N ASP A 26 22.73 11.93 -28.76
CA ASP A 26 23.16 13.00 -29.66
C ASP A 26 23.77 14.15 -28.86
N GLY A 27 24.99 14.57 -29.19
CA GLY A 27 25.68 15.66 -28.51
C GLY A 27 27.18 15.61 -28.66
N GLN A 28 27.95 15.76 -27.59
CA GLN A 28 29.40 15.84 -27.64
C GLN A 28 30.09 15.15 -26.45
N VAL A 29 31.35 14.73 -26.65
CA VAL A 29 32.21 14.11 -25.64
C VAL A 29 33.62 14.69 -25.80
N GLU A 30 34.26 15.08 -24.69
CA GLU A 30 35.64 15.62 -24.74
C GLU A 30 36.67 14.51 -25.00
N ASP A 31 36.60 13.41 -24.28
CA ASP A 31 37.45 12.23 -24.53
C ASP A 31 36.56 10.97 -24.65
N PRO A 32 36.37 10.47 -25.90
CA PRO A 32 35.52 9.30 -26.14
C PRO A 32 36.09 7.99 -25.56
N PHE A 33 37.39 7.91 -25.29
CA PHE A 33 38.03 6.72 -24.73
C PHE A 33 37.89 6.65 -23.20
N LYS A 34 37.90 7.82 -22.53
CA LYS A 34 37.71 7.92 -21.08
C LYS A 34 36.29 8.30 -20.69
N LEU A 35 35.46 8.58 -21.69
CA LEU A 35 34.06 9.06 -21.48
C LEU A 35 34.01 10.30 -20.58
N THR A 36 35.03 11.20 -20.67
CA THR A 36 35.02 12.45 -19.92
C THR A 36 34.36 13.57 -20.71
N GLY A 37 33.76 14.54 -20.04
CA GLY A 37 33.08 15.65 -20.68
C GLY A 37 31.88 15.20 -21.53
N VAL A 38 31.17 14.18 -21.10
CA VAL A 38 29.93 13.73 -21.75
C VAL A 38 28.86 14.78 -21.60
N ASP A 39 28.27 15.20 -22.71
CA ASP A 39 27.16 16.16 -22.79
C ASP A 39 26.25 15.71 -23.95
N LEU A 40 25.26 14.86 -23.60
CA LEU A 40 24.44 14.16 -24.58
C LEU A 40 22.96 14.33 -24.28
N GLN A 41 22.15 14.56 -25.30
CA GLN A 41 20.72 14.28 -25.24
C GLN A 41 20.53 12.78 -25.40
N MET A 42 19.86 12.15 -24.44
CA MET A 42 19.59 10.70 -24.43
C MET A 42 18.11 10.44 -24.58
N LYS A 43 17.77 9.44 -25.37
CA LYS A 43 16.46 8.78 -25.36
C LYS A 43 16.67 7.31 -25.08
N LEU A 44 15.86 6.76 -24.23
CA LEU A 44 15.93 5.39 -23.76
C LEU A 44 14.54 4.80 -23.80
N LYS A 45 14.35 3.67 -24.49
CA LYS A 45 13.06 3.00 -24.60
C LYS A 45 13.28 1.49 -24.53
N GLY A 46 12.43 0.80 -23.78
CA GLY A 46 12.50 -0.67 -23.65
C GLY A 46 11.32 -1.24 -22.87
N PRO A 47 11.26 -2.59 -22.77
CA PRO A 47 10.18 -3.29 -22.09
C PRO A 47 10.36 -3.29 -20.57
N ASP A 48 11.61 -3.27 -20.05
CA ASP A 48 11.90 -3.40 -18.63
C ASP A 48 13.25 -2.74 -18.31
N LEU A 49 13.27 -1.78 -17.38
CA LEU A 49 14.50 -1.14 -16.91
C LEU A 49 15.47 -2.12 -16.23
N ALA A 50 14.98 -3.22 -15.66
CA ALA A 50 15.84 -4.24 -15.07
C ALA A 50 16.78 -4.90 -16.10
N GLU A 51 16.47 -4.86 -17.40
CA GLU A 51 17.33 -5.42 -18.45
C GLU A 51 18.60 -4.61 -18.70
N ILE A 52 18.56 -3.28 -18.45
CA ILE A 52 19.72 -2.39 -18.71
C ILE A 52 20.59 -2.24 -17.47
N PHE A 53 20.01 -2.24 -16.30
CA PHE A 53 20.74 -1.95 -15.07
C PHE A 53 21.88 -2.93 -14.75
N PRO A 54 21.87 -4.24 -15.14
CA PRO A 54 23.04 -5.09 -15.01
C PRO A 54 24.27 -4.58 -15.77
N VAL A 55 24.05 -3.91 -16.92
CA VAL A 55 25.12 -3.31 -17.75
C VAL A 55 25.69 -2.08 -17.03
N LEU A 56 24.86 -1.34 -16.31
CA LEU A 56 25.26 -0.16 -15.54
C LEU A 56 25.72 -0.50 -14.12
N GLY A 57 25.66 -1.76 -13.70
CA GLY A 57 26.02 -2.18 -12.33
C GLY A 57 25.05 -1.70 -11.24
N VAL A 58 23.87 -1.24 -11.64
CA VAL A 58 22.83 -0.74 -10.74
C VAL A 58 21.67 -1.71 -10.72
N PRO A 59 21.32 -2.32 -9.56
CA PRO A 59 20.19 -3.20 -9.45
C PRO A 59 18.88 -2.38 -9.50
N ALA A 60 18.07 -2.56 -10.55
CA ALA A 60 16.72 -2.04 -10.60
C ALA A 60 15.68 -3.13 -10.41
N PRO A 61 14.51 -2.81 -9.84
CA PRO A 61 13.37 -3.70 -9.90
C PRO A 61 12.88 -3.84 -11.36
N PRO A 62 12.14 -4.90 -11.69
CA PRO A 62 11.40 -4.95 -12.95
C PRO A 62 10.45 -3.76 -13.06
N THR A 63 10.26 -3.25 -14.27
CA THR A 63 9.32 -2.18 -14.56
C THR A 63 8.42 -2.55 -15.73
N PRO A 64 7.28 -1.89 -15.90
CA PRO A 64 6.56 -1.89 -17.17
C PRO A 64 7.41 -1.28 -18.30
N PRO A 65 6.96 -1.36 -19.57
CA PRO A 65 7.59 -0.68 -20.69
C PRO A 65 7.78 0.80 -20.43
N TYR A 66 8.91 1.32 -20.83
CA TYR A 66 9.29 2.68 -20.55
C TYR A 66 9.81 3.43 -21.79
N SER A 67 9.67 4.76 -21.75
CA SER A 67 10.25 5.68 -22.71
C SER A 67 10.69 6.96 -22.01
N LEU A 68 11.99 7.11 -21.81
CA LEU A 68 12.61 8.20 -21.07
C LEU A 68 13.51 9.03 -21.98
N LYS A 69 13.62 10.32 -21.72
CA LYS A 69 14.57 11.22 -22.37
C LYS A 69 15.12 12.21 -21.35
N GLY A 70 16.33 12.69 -21.57
CA GLY A 70 16.95 13.67 -20.70
C GLY A 70 18.35 14.04 -21.17
N HIS A 71 19.02 14.87 -20.40
CA HIS A 71 20.37 15.34 -20.65
C HIS A 71 21.36 14.52 -19.82
N LEU A 72 22.15 13.68 -20.48
CA LEU A 72 23.14 12.82 -19.84
C LEU A 72 24.49 13.51 -19.79
N THR A 73 25.04 13.62 -18.58
CA THR A 73 26.39 14.14 -18.33
C THR A 73 27.21 13.13 -17.54
N HIS A 74 28.53 13.16 -17.74
CA HIS A 74 29.48 12.34 -16.98
C HIS A 74 30.68 13.17 -16.56
N LYS A 75 31.01 13.14 -15.26
CA LYS A 75 32.18 13.83 -14.72
C LYS A 75 32.80 12.99 -13.60
N GLY A 76 34.07 12.59 -13.75
CA GLY A 76 34.73 11.68 -12.80
C GLY A 76 34.00 10.34 -12.73
N ASP A 77 33.57 9.96 -11.53
CA ASP A 77 32.83 8.72 -11.28
C ASP A 77 31.30 8.94 -11.26
N THR A 78 30.85 10.13 -11.65
CA THR A 78 29.44 10.52 -11.53
C THR A 78 28.76 10.61 -12.89
N TRP A 79 27.69 9.85 -13.06
CA TRP A 79 26.74 9.96 -14.15
C TRP A 79 25.48 10.68 -13.69
N GLN A 80 24.98 11.61 -14.51
CA GLN A 80 23.78 12.36 -14.19
C GLN A 80 22.86 12.48 -15.40
N LEU A 81 21.61 12.10 -15.24
CA LEU A 81 20.54 12.33 -16.19
C LEU A 81 19.66 13.47 -15.66
N GLN A 82 19.84 14.64 -16.26
CA GLN A 82 19.16 15.88 -15.87
C GLN A 82 17.91 16.11 -16.71
N LYS A 83 16.92 16.78 -16.10
CA LYS A 83 15.67 17.14 -16.77
C LYS A 83 15.04 15.93 -17.47
N MET A 84 15.17 14.78 -16.84
CA MET A 84 14.54 13.57 -17.34
C MET A 84 13.03 13.76 -17.42
N THR A 85 12.43 13.29 -18.50
CA THR A 85 10.98 13.22 -18.67
C THR A 85 10.66 11.98 -19.49
N GLY A 86 9.49 11.38 -19.20
CA GLY A 86 9.01 10.24 -19.96
C GLY A 86 7.87 9.53 -19.28
N ILE A 87 7.68 8.29 -19.68
CA ILE A 87 6.66 7.39 -19.16
C ILE A 87 7.30 6.07 -18.73
N VAL A 88 6.72 5.46 -17.70
CA VAL A 88 7.01 4.10 -17.23
C VAL A 88 5.64 3.46 -16.99
N GLY A 89 5.24 2.48 -17.80
CA GLY A 89 3.87 2.01 -17.84
C GLY A 89 2.90 3.12 -18.26
N ASP A 90 1.89 3.34 -17.45
CA ASP A 90 0.91 4.43 -17.58
C ASP A 90 1.27 5.68 -16.75
N SER A 91 2.38 5.61 -16.00
CA SER A 91 2.89 6.71 -15.17
C SER A 91 3.74 7.69 -15.97
N ASP A 92 3.48 8.98 -15.83
CA ASP A 92 4.45 10.00 -16.26
C ASP A 92 5.52 10.19 -15.18
N LEU A 93 6.75 10.42 -15.62
CA LEU A 93 7.89 10.62 -14.71
C LEU A 93 8.79 11.76 -15.20
N SER A 94 9.18 12.62 -14.26
CA SER A 94 10.14 13.71 -14.53
C SER A 94 11.04 13.94 -13.33
N GLY A 95 12.24 14.47 -13.57
CA GLY A 95 13.18 14.78 -12.49
C GLY A 95 14.64 14.64 -12.90
N ASP A 96 15.48 14.49 -11.90
CA ASP A 96 16.91 14.32 -12.04
C ASP A 96 17.36 13.02 -11.37
N VAL A 97 18.26 12.29 -12.04
CA VAL A 97 18.84 11.04 -11.53
C VAL A 97 20.35 11.14 -11.59
N LYS A 98 21.02 10.79 -10.51
CA LYS A 98 22.49 10.79 -10.42
C LYS A 98 22.97 9.47 -9.84
N ILE A 99 24.03 8.89 -10.41
CA ILE A 99 24.72 7.72 -9.89
C ILE A 99 26.20 8.08 -9.71
N ASP A 100 26.69 7.87 -8.49
CA ASP A 100 28.10 8.08 -8.12
C ASP A 100 28.75 6.74 -7.83
N TYR A 101 29.78 6.38 -8.60
CA TYR A 101 30.55 5.14 -8.45
C TYR A 101 31.85 5.31 -7.66
N GLY A 102 32.18 6.55 -7.22
CA GLY A 102 33.39 6.85 -6.44
C GLY A 102 33.45 6.19 -5.05
N PRO A 103 32.34 6.11 -4.31
CA PRO A 103 32.29 5.39 -3.04
C PRO A 103 32.44 3.86 -3.20
N LYS A 104 32.75 3.16 -2.08
CA LYS A 104 32.84 1.68 -2.08
C LYS A 104 31.58 0.98 -2.59
N ARG A 105 30.44 1.59 -2.37
CA ARG A 105 29.15 1.21 -2.95
C ARG A 105 28.64 2.36 -3.78
N PRO A 106 28.12 2.11 -4.97
CA PRO A 106 27.48 3.16 -5.78
C PRO A 106 26.36 3.83 -4.96
N VAL A 107 26.20 5.14 -5.21
CA VAL A 107 25.13 5.95 -4.60
C VAL A 107 24.20 6.45 -5.68
N LEU A 108 22.92 6.05 -5.61
CA LEU A 108 21.86 6.57 -6.45
C LEU A 108 21.16 7.72 -5.74
N THR A 109 21.13 8.89 -6.36
CA THR A 109 20.33 10.03 -5.91
C THR A 109 19.27 10.34 -6.98
N ALA A 110 18.00 10.48 -6.57
CA ALA A 110 16.95 10.87 -7.52
C ALA A 110 15.91 11.79 -6.86
N ASP A 111 15.49 12.82 -7.57
CA ASP A 111 14.35 13.67 -7.22
C ASP A 111 13.32 13.59 -8.35
N LEU A 112 12.24 12.86 -8.10
CA LEU A 112 11.27 12.45 -9.11
C LEU A 112 9.89 13.05 -8.81
N VAL A 113 9.24 13.49 -9.86
CA VAL A 113 7.87 14.02 -9.82
C VAL A 113 7.04 13.32 -10.89
N SER A 114 5.84 12.90 -10.51
CA SER A 114 4.80 12.38 -11.40
C SER A 114 3.55 13.25 -11.25
N LYS A 115 2.91 13.60 -12.34
CA LYS A 115 1.59 14.24 -12.35
C LYS A 115 0.50 13.19 -12.18
N VAL A 116 0.67 12.06 -12.85
CA VAL A 116 -0.20 10.88 -12.78
C VAL A 116 0.67 9.65 -12.64
N LEU A 117 0.57 8.99 -11.49
CA LEU A 117 1.25 7.76 -11.16
C LEU A 117 0.22 6.63 -11.12
N ASP A 118 0.41 5.61 -11.92
CA ASP A 118 -0.33 4.36 -11.76
C ASP A 118 0.31 3.51 -10.67
N PHE A 119 -0.49 3.08 -9.70
CA PHE A 119 0.01 2.31 -8.56
C PHE A 119 0.50 0.92 -8.98
N ASP A 120 -0.07 0.36 -10.04
CA ASP A 120 0.32 -0.93 -10.57
C ASP A 120 1.75 -0.92 -11.12
N ASP A 121 2.21 0.23 -11.64
CA ASP A 121 3.60 0.41 -12.09
C ASP A 121 4.62 0.32 -10.93
N LEU A 122 4.19 0.56 -9.69
CA LEU A 122 4.99 0.39 -8.48
C LEU A 122 4.95 -1.03 -7.91
N GLY A 123 4.05 -1.88 -8.40
CA GLY A 123 3.88 -3.25 -7.93
C GLY A 123 5.19 -4.03 -7.79
N PRO A 124 6.10 -3.99 -8.78
CA PRO A 124 7.38 -4.69 -8.71
C PRO A 124 8.31 -4.25 -7.57
N LEU A 125 8.15 -3.05 -7.04
CA LEU A 125 8.91 -2.55 -5.89
C LEU A 125 8.54 -3.30 -4.59
N VAL A 126 7.29 -3.74 -4.50
CA VAL A 126 6.75 -4.47 -3.34
C VAL A 126 6.56 -5.96 -3.61
N GLY A 127 7.12 -6.47 -4.74
CA GLY A 127 7.05 -7.88 -5.10
C GLY A 127 5.74 -8.30 -5.79
N VAL A 128 4.89 -7.35 -6.16
CA VAL A 128 3.69 -7.59 -6.97
C VAL A 128 4.06 -7.37 -8.44
N PRO A 129 3.69 -8.27 -9.38
CA PRO A 129 3.91 -8.00 -10.80
C PRO A 129 3.08 -6.80 -11.25
N PRO A 130 3.55 -6.04 -12.27
CA PRO A 130 2.74 -4.99 -12.85
C PRO A 130 1.43 -5.58 -13.40
N ALA A 131 0.36 -4.80 -13.35
CA ALA A 131 -0.92 -5.22 -13.91
C ALA A 131 -0.79 -5.52 -15.41
N THR A 132 -1.43 -6.62 -15.83
CA THR A 132 -1.31 -7.12 -17.20
C THR A 132 -2.56 -6.84 -18.04
N GLU A 133 -3.52 -6.11 -17.49
CA GLU A 133 -4.74 -5.75 -18.19
C GLU A 133 -4.47 -4.53 -19.09
N GLY A 134 -4.41 -4.77 -20.40
CA GLY A 134 -4.32 -3.72 -21.38
C GLY A 134 -3.15 -3.86 -22.35
N LYS A 135 -2.53 -2.74 -22.69
CA LYS A 135 -1.49 -2.62 -23.72
C LYS A 135 -0.06 -2.94 -23.24
N GLU A 136 0.09 -3.23 -21.98
CA GLU A 136 1.39 -3.49 -21.36
C GLU A 136 1.79 -4.95 -21.56
N ALA A 137 2.85 -5.16 -22.32
CA ALA A 137 3.43 -6.49 -22.48
C ALA A 137 4.27 -6.81 -21.23
N ALA A 138 3.65 -7.40 -20.22
CA ALA A 138 4.39 -8.03 -19.12
C ALA A 138 5.30 -9.13 -19.67
N SER A 139 6.44 -9.36 -19.02
CA SER A 139 7.24 -10.54 -19.36
C SER A 139 6.44 -11.81 -19.01
N ALA A 140 6.70 -12.92 -19.72
CA ALA A 140 6.03 -14.20 -19.45
C ALA A 140 6.14 -14.64 -17.98
N GLN A 141 7.21 -14.25 -17.29
CA GLN A 141 7.40 -14.50 -15.87
C GLN A 141 6.47 -13.65 -15.00
N GLN A 142 6.27 -12.38 -15.35
CA GLN A 142 5.37 -11.45 -14.66
C GLN A 142 3.92 -11.92 -14.80
N GLU A 143 3.49 -12.32 -16.02
CA GLU A 143 2.15 -12.88 -16.25
C GLU A 143 1.88 -14.14 -15.44
N LYS A 144 2.88 -15.04 -15.35
CA LYS A 144 2.76 -16.25 -14.54
C LYS A 144 2.57 -15.94 -13.06
N THR A 145 3.32 -14.97 -12.55
CA THR A 145 3.24 -14.57 -11.14
C THR A 145 1.91 -13.86 -10.85
N ALA A 146 1.42 -13.00 -11.75
CA ALA A 146 0.10 -12.36 -11.62
C ALA A 146 -1.02 -13.38 -11.54
N LYS A 147 -1.05 -14.37 -12.45
CA LYS A 147 -2.05 -15.45 -12.45
C LYS A 147 -2.00 -16.31 -11.18
N GLN A 148 -0.82 -16.52 -10.60
CA GLN A 148 -0.69 -17.22 -9.32
C GLN A 148 -1.31 -16.43 -8.17
N LEU A 149 -1.04 -15.13 -8.08
CA LEU A 149 -1.60 -14.26 -7.05
C LEU A 149 -3.12 -14.14 -7.12
N GLU A 150 -3.67 -14.01 -8.33
CA GLU A 150 -5.12 -14.02 -8.54
C GLU A 150 -5.76 -15.34 -8.09
N ALA A 151 -5.13 -16.48 -8.43
CA ALA A 151 -5.62 -17.81 -8.06
C ALA A 151 -5.57 -18.04 -6.53
N GLU A 152 -4.56 -17.51 -5.85
CA GLU A 152 -4.40 -17.64 -4.40
C GLU A 152 -5.37 -16.73 -3.63
N GLY A 153 -5.83 -15.64 -4.22
CA GLY A 153 -6.74 -14.67 -3.58
C GLY A 153 -6.18 -14.07 -2.27
N ALA A 154 -4.86 -14.10 -2.10
CA ALA A 154 -4.20 -13.68 -0.88
C ALA A 154 -4.15 -12.15 -0.76
N LEU A 155 -4.43 -11.62 0.45
CA LEU A 155 -4.26 -10.20 0.76
C LEU A 155 -2.78 -9.83 0.89
N PHE A 156 -1.97 -10.73 1.43
CA PHE A 156 -0.53 -10.58 1.59
C PHE A 156 0.18 -11.61 0.70
N PRO A 157 0.86 -11.15 -0.38
CA PRO A 157 1.57 -12.05 -1.28
C PRO A 157 2.73 -12.77 -0.59
N ASP A 158 2.87 -14.08 -0.87
CA ASP A 158 4.03 -14.87 -0.42
C ASP A 158 5.12 -14.95 -1.52
N ILE A 159 5.47 -13.78 -2.05
CA ILE A 159 6.53 -13.64 -3.06
C ILE A 159 7.80 -13.14 -2.39
N PRO A 160 8.93 -13.86 -2.54
CA PRO A 160 10.20 -13.45 -1.97
C PRO A 160 10.67 -12.09 -2.50
N LEU A 161 10.88 -11.15 -1.61
CA LEU A 161 11.47 -9.84 -1.91
C LEU A 161 12.98 -10.00 -2.12
N LYS A 162 13.50 -9.45 -3.23
CA LYS A 162 14.93 -9.51 -3.61
C LYS A 162 15.76 -8.52 -2.78
N MET A 163 15.89 -8.78 -1.48
CA MET A 163 16.52 -7.89 -0.49
C MET A 163 18.02 -7.71 -0.69
N GLU A 164 18.69 -8.63 -1.38
CA GLU A 164 20.12 -8.53 -1.72
C GLU A 164 20.43 -7.30 -2.55
N LYS A 165 19.47 -6.82 -3.37
CA LYS A 165 19.63 -5.59 -4.16
C LYS A 165 19.84 -4.35 -3.29
N LEU A 166 19.25 -4.29 -2.10
CA LEU A 166 19.43 -3.19 -1.15
C LEU A 166 20.82 -3.13 -0.53
N ARG A 167 21.60 -4.23 -0.62
CA ARG A 167 22.96 -4.32 -0.06
C ARG A 167 24.03 -3.89 -1.06
N VAL A 168 23.71 -3.79 -2.35
CA VAL A 168 24.69 -3.55 -3.42
C VAL A 168 24.98 -2.07 -3.59
N MET A 169 24.00 -1.20 -3.34
CA MET A 169 24.13 0.25 -3.51
C MET A 169 23.40 1.01 -2.41
N ASP A 170 23.82 2.24 -2.18
CA ASP A 170 23.13 3.19 -1.31
C ASP A 170 22.21 4.06 -2.17
N MET A 171 21.11 4.57 -1.59
CA MET A 171 20.12 5.35 -2.33
C MET A 171 19.62 6.53 -1.50
N ASP A 172 19.32 7.63 -2.19
CA ASP A 172 18.62 8.81 -1.66
C ASP A 172 17.62 9.24 -2.74
N VAL A 173 16.35 8.80 -2.59
CA VAL A 173 15.34 8.93 -3.62
C VAL A 173 14.09 9.59 -3.08
N SER A 174 13.70 10.71 -3.68
CA SER A 174 12.42 11.36 -3.44
C SER A 174 11.48 11.11 -4.62
N LEU A 175 10.22 10.80 -4.33
CA LEU A 175 9.14 10.68 -5.32
C LEU A 175 7.90 11.41 -4.83
N ARG A 176 7.40 12.32 -5.65
CA ARG A 176 6.13 13.03 -5.42
C ARG A 176 5.18 12.80 -6.58
N ALA A 177 4.03 12.19 -6.28
CA ALA A 177 2.95 11.99 -7.23
C ALA A 177 1.73 12.85 -6.85
N GLN A 178 1.29 13.70 -7.78
CA GLN A 178 0.18 14.63 -7.56
C GLN A 178 -1.17 13.91 -7.60
N LYS A 179 -1.29 12.95 -8.50
CA LYS A 179 -2.45 12.06 -8.63
C LYS A 179 -1.95 10.64 -8.71
N VAL A 180 -2.56 9.75 -7.93
CA VAL A 180 -2.32 8.31 -8.01
C VAL A 180 -3.58 7.63 -8.52
N ILE A 181 -3.43 6.72 -9.47
CA ILE A 181 -4.47 5.82 -9.95
C ILE A 181 -4.25 4.48 -9.25
N ALA A 182 -5.26 3.98 -8.55
CA ALA A 182 -5.20 2.71 -7.83
C ALA A 182 -6.61 2.09 -7.82
N GLU A 183 -7.18 1.89 -9.00
CA GLU A 183 -8.62 1.55 -9.16
C GLU A 183 -9.00 0.22 -8.51
N ASN A 184 -8.08 -0.72 -8.43
CA ASN A 184 -8.35 -2.08 -7.96
C ASN A 184 -7.96 -2.33 -6.49
N TYR A 185 -7.41 -1.35 -5.76
CA TYR A 185 -6.83 -1.57 -4.43
C TYR A 185 -7.43 -0.67 -3.37
N LEU A 186 -6.92 0.53 -3.24
CA LEU A 186 -7.29 1.50 -2.22
C LEU A 186 -7.56 2.84 -2.89
N PRO A 187 -8.46 3.67 -2.36
CA PRO A 187 -8.75 4.99 -2.92
C PRO A 187 -7.58 5.97 -2.66
N VAL A 188 -6.40 5.66 -3.21
CA VAL A 188 -5.19 6.47 -3.13
C VAL A 188 -5.31 7.67 -4.06
N GLN A 189 -4.83 8.83 -3.62
CA GLN A 189 -4.99 10.10 -4.33
C GLN A 189 -3.65 10.78 -4.64
N SER A 190 -2.69 10.70 -3.72
CA SER A 190 -1.38 11.35 -3.86
C SER A 190 -0.32 10.59 -3.06
N LEU A 191 0.95 10.73 -3.46
CA LEU A 191 2.10 10.14 -2.78
C LEU A 191 3.21 11.19 -2.65
N ASP A 192 3.80 11.29 -1.47
CA ASP A 192 5.04 12.01 -1.21
C ASP A 192 5.92 11.12 -0.31
N GLY A 193 7.04 10.69 -0.83
CA GLY A 193 7.92 9.76 -0.14
C GLY A 193 9.39 10.03 -0.40
N HIS A 194 10.21 9.88 0.64
CA HIS A 194 11.65 9.96 0.57
C HIS A 194 12.25 8.69 1.17
N VAL A 195 12.99 7.95 0.37
CA VAL A 195 13.67 6.71 0.74
C VAL A 195 15.16 6.94 0.80
N GLN A 196 15.74 6.62 1.94
CA GLN A 196 17.20 6.54 2.11
C GLN A 196 17.60 5.09 2.35
N VAL A 197 18.54 4.58 1.55
CA VAL A 197 19.12 3.25 1.73
C VAL A 197 20.60 3.41 2.05
N GLU A 198 21.00 2.87 3.19
CA GLU A 198 22.40 2.83 3.61
C GLU A 198 22.74 1.42 4.07
N ASN A 199 23.71 0.82 3.41
CA ASN A 199 24.21 -0.51 3.78
C ASN A 199 23.12 -1.57 3.95
N GLY A 200 22.12 -1.61 3.06
CA GLY A 200 21.01 -2.58 3.12
C GLY A 200 19.93 -2.24 4.15
N ARG A 201 19.94 -1.06 4.73
CA ARG A 201 18.85 -0.53 5.57
C ARG A 201 18.16 0.60 4.84
N ALA A 202 16.90 0.40 4.51
CA ALA A 202 16.05 1.40 3.87
C ALA A 202 15.17 2.09 4.92
N VAL A 203 15.09 3.42 4.84
CA VAL A 203 14.22 4.26 5.68
C VAL A 203 13.36 5.11 4.76
N LEU A 204 12.06 4.90 4.79
CA LEU A 204 11.09 5.73 4.09
C LEU A 204 10.57 6.79 5.07
N LYS A 205 11.09 8.02 4.95
CA LYS A 205 10.72 9.16 5.79
C LYS A 205 11.18 10.48 5.13
N PRO A 206 10.29 11.48 4.92
CA PRO A 206 8.85 11.38 5.19
C PRO A 206 8.14 10.39 4.27
N PHE A 207 7.04 9.85 4.76
CA PHE A 207 6.05 9.11 3.97
C PHE A 207 4.70 9.76 4.18
N LYS A 208 4.06 10.18 3.11
CA LYS A 208 2.71 10.77 3.15
C LYS A 208 1.92 10.26 1.94
N LEU A 209 0.79 9.67 2.22
CA LEU A 209 -0.12 9.12 1.21
C LEU A 209 -1.51 9.75 1.41
N GLY A 210 -2.04 10.40 0.38
CA GLY A 210 -3.44 10.81 0.34
C GLY A 210 -4.29 9.59 0.05
N VAL A 211 -5.19 9.21 0.95
CA VAL A 211 -6.06 8.03 0.84
C VAL A 211 -7.44 8.39 1.32
N ALA A 212 -8.48 8.01 0.59
CA ALA A 212 -9.87 8.14 1.02
C ALA A 212 -10.19 9.54 1.60
N ASN A 213 -9.79 10.61 0.89
CA ASN A 213 -9.93 12.01 1.31
C ASN A 213 -9.23 12.38 2.64
N GLY A 214 -8.43 11.47 3.19
CA GLY A 214 -7.61 11.66 4.37
C GLY A 214 -6.13 11.50 4.05
N VAL A 215 -5.32 11.30 5.09
CA VAL A 215 -3.87 11.20 4.99
C VAL A 215 -3.35 10.05 5.84
N VAL A 216 -2.46 9.25 5.26
CA VAL A 216 -1.58 8.33 5.98
C VAL A 216 -0.18 8.91 5.95
N GLN A 217 0.45 9.06 7.10
CA GLN A 217 1.80 9.61 7.21
C GLN A 217 2.62 8.94 8.30
N GLY A 218 3.94 8.98 8.16
CA GLY A 218 4.82 8.40 9.16
C GLY A 218 6.15 7.94 8.60
N MET A 219 6.61 6.78 9.06
CA MET A 219 7.85 6.18 8.59
C MET A 219 7.73 4.66 8.49
N MET A 220 8.53 4.09 7.58
CA MET A 220 8.75 2.67 7.46
C MET A 220 10.26 2.40 7.38
N ILE A 221 10.70 1.34 8.01
CA ILE A 221 12.10 0.91 7.99
C ILE A 221 12.13 -0.54 7.52
N LEU A 222 13.00 -0.83 6.56
CA LEU A 222 13.31 -2.17 6.10
C LEU A 222 14.81 -2.41 6.34
N ASP A 223 15.12 -3.28 7.27
CA ASP A 223 16.49 -3.69 7.56
C ASP A 223 16.80 -5.05 6.95
N ALA A 224 17.49 -5.04 5.81
CA ALA A 224 17.89 -6.23 5.08
C ALA A 224 19.34 -6.66 5.34
N ARG A 225 20.01 -6.16 6.39
CA ARG A 225 21.41 -6.49 6.70
C ARG A 225 21.58 -7.90 7.27
N GLY A 226 20.57 -8.41 7.96
CA GLY A 226 20.53 -9.76 8.49
C GLY A 226 20.12 -10.81 7.46
N GLU A 227 20.11 -12.08 7.86
CA GLU A 227 19.60 -13.19 7.03
C GLU A 227 18.08 -13.11 6.84
N LEU A 228 17.37 -12.66 7.88
CA LEU A 228 15.94 -12.43 7.86
C LEU A 228 15.68 -10.92 7.89
N PRO A 229 15.15 -10.33 6.83
CA PRO A 229 14.76 -8.92 6.78
C PRO A 229 13.75 -8.58 7.87
N LYS A 230 13.88 -7.38 8.45
CA LYS A 230 12.96 -6.83 9.45
C LYS A 230 12.29 -5.59 8.90
N VAL A 231 10.99 -5.46 9.15
CA VAL A 231 10.19 -4.30 8.79
C VAL A 231 9.64 -3.67 10.07
N GLU A 232 9.81 -2.35 10.20
CA GLU A 232 9.21 -1.55 11.26
C GLU A 232 8.34 -0.49 10.62
N THR A 233 7.14 -0.29 11.15
CA THR A 233 6.16 0.65 10.61
C THR A 233 5.58 1.48 11.76
N ASP A 234 5.59 2.81 11.61
CA ASP A 234 4.94 3.73 12.53
C ASP A 234 4.19 4.78 11.71
N LEU A 235 2.87 4.57 11.56
CA LEU A 235 1.99 5.37 10.72
C LEU A 235 0.84 5.97 11.52
N ALA A 236 0.53 7.23 11.22
CA ALA A 236 -0.67 7.91 11.65
C ALA A 236 -1.63 8.06 10.45
N LEU A 237 -2.87 7.66 10.64
CA LEU A 237 -3.94 7.78 9.68
C LEU A 237 -4.91 8.86 10.21
N SER A 238 -5.26 9.81 9.37
CA SER A 238 -6.08 10.95 9.79
C SER A 238 -7.18 11.23 8.77
N ASN A 239 -8.40 11.35 9.27
CA ASN A 239 -9.60 11.73 8.49
C ASN A 239 -9.90 10.82 7.30
N LEU A 240 -9.60 9.52 7.38
CA LEU A 240 -9.94 8.58 6.32
C LEU A 240 -11.46 8.44 6.21
N ASP A 241 -12.02 8.72 5.05
CA ASP A 241 -13.44 8.66 4.76
C ASP A 241 -13.84 7.21 4.42
N LEU A 242 -14.57 6.55 5.31
CA LEU A 242 -15.01 5.17 5.15
C LEU A 242 -15.81 4.94 3.87
N LYS A 243 -16.60 5.91 3.44
CA LYS A 243 -17.40 5.80 2.20
C LYS A 243 -16.54 5.51 0.97
N GLN A 244 -15.29 5.98 0.94
CA GLN A 244 -14.41 5.75 -0.19
C GLN A 244 -13.96 4.29 -0.31
N PHE A 245 -13.90 3.55 0.81
CA PHE A 245 -13.53 2.12 0.82
C PHE A 245 -14.68 1.21 0.40
N PHE A 246 -15.92 1.66 0.60
CA PHE A 246 -17.12 0.86 0.34
C PHE A 246 -17.87 1.28 -0.93
N LYS A 247 -17.32 2.22 -1.69
CA LYS A 247 -17.92 2.70 -2.93
C LYS A 247 -18.17 1.56 -3.92
N GLY A 248 -19.42 1.40 -4.31
CA GLY A 248 -19.86 0.31 -5.20
C GLY A 248 -20.11 -1.03 -4.47
N SER A 249 -20.02 -1.07 -3.15
CA SER A 249 -20.45 -2.22 -2.36
C SER A 249 -21.99 -2.27 -2.31
N GLN A 250 -22.57 -3.44 -2.54
CA GLN A 250 -24.01 -3.63 -2.47
C GLN A 250 -24.59 -3.45 -1.06
N TYR A 251 -23.76 -3.70 -0.01
CA TYR A 251 -24.22 -3.73 1.37
C TYR A 251 -23.67 -2.60 2.24
N PHE A 252 -22.64 -1.90 1.80
CA PHE A 252 -21.93 -0.92 2.62
C PHE A 252 -21.93 0.50 2.03
N ASP A 253 -22.66 0.73 0.94
CA ASP A 253 -22.63 2.03 0.24
C ASP A 253 -23.18 3.19 1.08
N THR A 254 -24.02 2.88 2.07
CA THR A 254 -24.57 3.85 3.02
C THR A 254 -23.64 4.13 4.21
N THR A 255 -22.55 3.35 4.37
CA THR A 255 -21.59 3.53 5.46
C THR A 255 -20.70 4.73 5.22
N ASP A 256 -20.67 5.66 6.15
CA ASP A 256 -19.76 6.81 6.14
C ASP A 256 -19.17 7.08 7.53
N GLY A 257 -18.17 7.98 7.57
CA GLY A 257 -17.51 8.40 8.80
C GLY A 257 -16.03 8.70 8.56
N LYS A 258 -15.44 9.42 9.50
CA LYS A 258 -14.02 9.78 9.48
C LYS A 258 -13.26 8.93 10.50
N VAL A 259 -12.33 8.11 9.98
CA VAL A 259 -11.49 7.25 10.83
C VAL A 259 -10.12 7.87 11.02
N HIS A 260 -9.65 7.77 12.26
CA HIS A 260 -8.28 8.05 12.68
C HIS A 260 -7.66 6.76 13.19
N ALA A 261 -6.39 6.52 12.90
CA ALA A 261 -5.70 5.36 13.44
C ALA A 261 -4.21 5.61 13.68
N ARG A 262 -3.62 4.81 14.56
CA ARG A 262 -2.18 4.71 14.74
C ARG A 262 -1.78 3.26 14.54
N VAL A 263 -0.78 3.04 13.70
CA VAL A 263 -0.25 1.71 13.38
C VAL A 263 1.19 1.65 13.82
N LYS A 264 1.53 0.73 14.72
CA LYS A 264 2.91 0.43 15.10
C LYS A 264 3.12 -1.07 15.01
N ILE A 265 3.85 -1.49 14.00
CA ILE A 265 4.04 -2.90 13.68
C ILE A 265 5.52 -3.17 13.40
N VAL A 266 6.02 -4.26 13.94
CA VAL A 266 7.32 -4.83 13.64
C VAL A 266 7.11 -6.27 13.18
N GLY A 267 7.76 -6.68 12.10
CA GLY A 267 7.71 -8.04 11.60
C GLY A 267 9.00 -8.42 10.89
N ALA A 268 9.19 -9.70 10.64
CA ALA A 268 10.38 -10.20 9.96
C ALA A 268 10.01 -11.31 8.97
N GLY A 269 10.58 -11.27 7.77
CA GLY A 269 10.26 -12.26 6.75
C GLY A 269 10.89 -11.97 5.41
N LYS A 270 10.83 -12.94 4.52
CA LYS A 270 11.32 -12.82 3.14
C LYS A 270 10.22 -12.41 2.15
N SER A 271 8.97 -12.47 2.56
CA SER A 271 7.79 -12.04 1.81
C SER A 271 6.90 -11.14 2.67
N LEU A 272 5.92 -10.48 2.07
CA LEU A 272 4.94 -9.71 2.83
C LEU A 272 4.09 -10.62 3.75
N ALA A 273 3.73 -11.82 3.27
CA ALA A 273 3.03 -12.81 4.08
C ALA A 273 3.85 -13.25 5.30
N ASP A 274 5.15 -13.46 5.14
CA ASP A 274 6.04 -13.80 6.26
C ASP A 274 6.14 -12.66 7.27
N VAL A 275 6.33 -11.41 6.80
CA VAL A 275 6.41 -10.23 7.67
C VAL A 275 5.12 -10.07 8.47
N MET A 276 3.96 -10.22 7.84
CA MET A 276 2.67 -10.17 8.52
C MET A 276 2.47 -11.36 9.44
N GLY A 277 2.91 -12.56 9.04
CA GLY A 277 2.84 -13.79 9.84
C GLY A 277 3.73 -13.83 11.08
N THR A 278 4.68 -12.90 11.21
CA THR A 278 5.56 -12.73 12.38
C THR A 278 5.33 -11.40 13.09
N SER A 279 4.30 -10.65 12.66
CA SER A 279 4.10 -9.28 13.13
C SER A 279 3.76 -9.20 14.61
N GLU A 280 4.34 -8.20 15.27
CA GLU A 280 4.08 -7.78 16.63
C GLU A 280 3.75 -6.29 16.67
N GLY A 281 2.94 -5.86 17.63
CA GLY A 281 2.60 -4.46 17.81
C GLY A 281 1.13 -4.21 18.02
N GLU A 282 0.66 -3.06 17.54
CA GLU A 282 -0.74 -2.67 17.74
C GLU A 282 -1.23 -1.73 16.64
N ILE A 283 -2.53 -1.82 16.39
CA ILE A 283 -3.30 -0.84 15.64
C ILE A 283 -4.34 -0.27 16.58
N ARG A 284 -4.38 1.03 16.75
CA ARG A 284 -5.42 1.75 17.48
C ARG A 284 -6.21 2.57 16.49
N LEU A 285 -7.52 2.51 16.59
CA LEU A 285 -8.40 3.26 15.69
C LEU A 285 -9.57 3.86 16.45
N GLY A 286 -10.09 4.95 15.91
CA GLY A 286 -11.23 5.65 16.46
C GLY A 286 -11.93 6.48 15.39
N MET A 287 -13.22 6.66 15.58
CA MET A 287 -14.08 7.52 14.78
C MET A 287 -15.11 8.21 15.63
N GLN A 288 -15.51 9.40 15.22
CA GLN A 288 -16.58 10.16 15.86
C GLN A 288 -17.59 10.59 14.80
N GLY A 289 -18.85 10.23 15.01
CA GLY A 289 -19.90 10.47 14.03
C GLY A 289 -19.78 9.56 12.80
N GLY A 290 -20.72 9.71 11.90
CA GLY A 290 -20.88 8.92 10.70
C GLY A 290 -22.21 8.18 10.70
N ALA A 291 -22.34 7.22 9.79
CA ALA A 291 -23.47 6.31 9.75
C ALA A 291 -23.04 4.97 9.17
N MET A 292 -23.78 3.93 9.50
CA MET A 292 -23.62 2.61 8.91
C MET A 292 -24.97 2.11 8.39
N SER A 293 -24.91 1.12 7.51
CA SER A 293 -26.08 0.46 6.97
C SER A 293 -26.89 -0.19 8.10
N TRP A 294 -28.17 0.08 8.14
CA TRP A 294 -29.10 -0.58 9.05
C TRP A 294 -29.07 -2.11 8.86
N LEU A 295 -28.95 -2.57 7.62
CA LEU A 295 -28.81 -3.99 7.29
C LEU A 295 -27.61 -4.65 8.02
N LEU A 296 -26.51 -3.93 8.23
CA LEU A 296 -25.37 -4.44 9.01
C LEU A 296 -25.69 -4.56 10.50
N VAL A 297 -26.42 -3.61 11.03
CA VAL A 297 -26.86 -3.62 12.44
C VAL A 297 -27.84 -4.77 12.68
N GLU A 298 -28.78 -4.93 11.77
CA GLU A 298 -29.78 -6.00 11.82
C GLU A 298 -29.19 -7.39 11.56
N LEU A 299 -28.24 -7.52 10.62
CA LEU A 299 -27.51 -8.79 10.43
C LEU A 299 -26.72 -9.21 11.66
N ALA A 300 -26.30 -8.24 12.48
CA ALA A 300 -25.64 -8.53 13.75
C ALA A 300 -26.63 -9.04 14.83
N GLY A 301 -27.94 -8.88 14.63
CA GLY A 301 -28.99 -9.28 15.58
C GLY A 301 -30.05 -10.28 15.09
N LEU A 302 -30.03 -10.76 13.81
CA LEU A 302 -31.16 -11.52 13.27
C LEU A 302 -30.81 -12.86 12.63
N ASP A 303 -31.63 -13.90 12.96
CA ASP A 303 -31.64 -15.25 12.36
C ASP A 303 -32.36 -15.34 10.99
N ILE A 304 -32.46 -14.27 10.19
CA ILE A 304 -33.23 -14.27 8.96
C ILE A 304 -32.40 -13.85 7.75
N GLY A 305 -31.23 -14.48 7.58
CA GLY A 305 -30.29 -14.17 6.49
C GLY A 305 -30.79 -14.36 5.06
N GLN A 306 -31.93 -14.99 4.82
CA GLN A 306 -32.50 -15.13 3.47
C GLN A 306 -33.90 -14.49 3.28
N ALA A 307 -34.70 -14.36 4.32
CA ALA A 307 -36.06 -13.83 4.18
C ALA A 307 -36.14 -12.31 4.27
N LEU A 308 -35.24 -11.68 5.02
CA LEU A 308 -35.26 -10.22 5.21
C LEU A 308 -34.61 -9.46 4.03
N ILE A 309 -33.64 -10.04 3.35
CA ILE A 309 -33.03 -9.47 2.14
C ILE A 309 -34.10 -9.19 1.04
N LEU A 310 -35.20 -9.93 1.06
CA LEU A 310 -36.32 -9.75 0.13
C LEU A 310 -37.33 -8.68 0.57
N TYR A 311 -37.28 -8.21 1.81
CA TYR A 311 -38.30 -7.29 2.36
C TYR A 311 -37.79 -5.87 2.58
N VAL A 312 -36.48 -5.64 2.65
CA VAL A 312 -35.90 -4.29 2.81
C VAL A 312 -35.72 -3.66 1.44
N THR A 313 -36.64 -2.80 1.07
CA THR A 313 -36.60 -2.06 -0.22
C THR A 313 -35.72 -0.83 -0.17
N GLU A 314 -35.35 -0.34 0.99
CA GLU A 314 -34.43 0.79 1.20
C GLU A 314 -33.55 0.52 2.43
N ASP A 315 -32.22 0.58 2.26
CA ASP A 315 -31.26 0.47 3.35
C ASP A 315 -31.25 1.79 4.15
N GLU A 316 -31.78 1.76 5.36
CA GLU A 316 -31.78 2.91 6.26
C GLU A 316 -30.38 3.12 6.87
N ARG A 317 -30.08 4.35 7.23
CA ARG A 317 -28.79 4.75 7.81
C ARG A 317 -28.92 4.88 9.30
N VAL A 318 -28.16 4.06 10.04
CA VAL A 318 -28.04 4.18 11.50
C VAL A 318 -26.90 5.13 11.84
N PRO A 319 -27.16 6.26 12.50
CA PRO A 319 -26.11 7.18 12.92
C PRO A 319 -25.15 6.54 13.93
N ILE A 320 -23.83 6.68 13.68
CA ILE A 320 -22.78 6.31 14.60
C ILE A 320 -22.47 7.49 15.50
N ARG A 321 -22.53 7.29 16.81
CA ARG A 321 -22.12 8.27 17.81
C ARG A 321 -20.59 8.31 17.93
N CYS A 322 -19.99 7.14 18.12
CA CYS A 322 -18.55 6.95 18.10
C CYS A 322 -18.20 5.48 17.92
N GLY A 323 -16.95 5.23 17.52
CA GLY A 323 -16.40 3.89 17.48
C GLY A 323 -14.92 3.93 17.81
N ALA A 324 -14.41 2.95 18.53
CA ALA A 324 -12.99 2.83 18.75
C ALA A 324 -12.58 1.40 19.10
N GLY A 325 -11.32 1.10 18.86
CA GLY A 325 -10.78 -0.21 19.19
C GLY A 325 -9.27 -0.30 19.09
N ARG A 326 -8.77 -1.37 19.66
CA ARG A 326 -7.38 -1.76 19.61
C ARG A 326 -7.28 -3.16 19.03
N ILE A 327 -6.38 -3.32 18.08
CA ILE A 327 -5.99 -4.61 17.51
C ILE A 327 -4.56 -4.88 17.99
N ALA A 328 -4.40 -5.88 18.85
CA ALA A 328 -3.09 -6.32 19.31
C ALA A 328 -2.53 -7.38 18.35
N LEU A 329 -1.30 -7.20 17.92
CA LEU A 329 -0.59 -8.15 17.06
C LEU A 329 0.44 -8.90 17.91
N ASN A 330 0.38 -10.23 17.85
CA ASN A 330 1.33 -11.09 18.53
C ASN A 330 1.64 -12.29 17.63
N ASN A 331 2.88 -12.37 17.14
CA ASN A 331 3.36 -13.42 16.25
C ASN A 331 2.38 -13.72 15.11
N GLY A 332 1.97 -12.66 14.38
CA GLY A 332 1.07 -12.74 13.24
C GLY A 332 -0.40 -13.00 13.56
N THR A 333 -0.77 -13.08 14.83
CA THR A 333 -2.16 -13.12 15.24
C THR A 333 -2.63 -11.73 15.64
N ALA A 334 -3.58 -11.19 14.90
CA ALA A 334 -4.28 -9.94 15.19
C ALA A 334 -5.51 -10.23 16.05
N THR A 335 -5.52 -9.75 17.28
CA THR A 335 -6.64 -9.93 18.23
C THR A 335 -7.37 -8.60 18.42
N LEU A 336 -8.67 -8.61 18.25
CA LEU A 336 -9.54 -7.48 18.56
C LEU A 336 -9.68 -7.36 20.08
N ASP A 337 -9.13 -6.28 20.63
CA ASP A 337 -9.23 -5.96 22.05
C ASP A 337 -10.10 -4.70 22.19
N ARG A 338 -11.29 -4.85 22.76
CA ARG A 338 -12.25 -3.77 23.00
C ARG A 338 -12.56 -2.94 21.75
N PHE A 339 -13.01 -3.59 20.70
CA PHE A 339 -13.50 -2.90 19.53
C PHE A 339 -15.01 -2.69 19.69
N ILE A 340 -15.42 -1.41 19.78
CA ILE A 340 -16.80 -1.01 20.07
C ILE A 340 -17.24 0.03 19.04
N ILE A 341 -18.45 -0.10 18.52
CA ILE A 341 -19.15 0.93 17.75
C ILE A 341 -20.47 1.23 18.49
N ASP A 342 -20.63 2.48 18.90
CA ASP A 342 -21.82 2.99 19.54
C ASP A 342 -22.66 3.76 18.51
N THR A 343 -23.86 3.26 18.22
CA THR A 343 -24.83 3.86 17.32
C THR A 343 -25.97 4.51 18.11
N THR A 344 -26.94 5.11 17.42
CA THR A 344 -28.18 5.59 18.05
C THR A 344 -29.04 4.46 18.54
N ASP A 345 -28.99 3.28 17.91
CA ASP A 345 -29.94 2.20 18.09
C ASP A 345 -29.37 1.03 18.91
N SER A 346 -28.05 0.85 18.87
CA SER A 346 -27.38 -0.27 19.55
C SER A 346 -25.90 0.02 19.82
N VAL A 347 -25.30 -0.79 20.70
CA VAL A 347 -23.84 -0.87 20.90
C VAL A 347 -23.34 -2.17 20.32
N LEU A 348 -22.40 -2.09 19.36
CA LEU A 348 -21.80 -3.25 18.70
C LEU A 348 -20.44 -3.57 19.33
N TYR A 349 -20.25 -4.80 19.74
CA TYR A 349 -19.00 -5.33 20.30
C TYR A 349 -18.39 -6.33 19.34
N PHE A 350 -17.15 -6.10 18.96
CA PHE A 350 -16.39 -6.99 18.09
C PHE A 350 -15.33 -7.70 18.90
N ARG A 351 -15.30 -9.01 18.83
CA ARG A 351 -14.32 -9.87 19.49
C ARG A 351 -13.77 -10.89 18.51
N GLY A 352 -12.56 -11.36 18.74
CA GLY A 352 -12.00 -12.42 17.94
C GLY A 352 -10.58 -12.16 17.48
N ASN A 353 -10.16 -12.93 16.50
CA ASN A 353 -8.81 -12.84 15.97
C ASN A 353 -8.73 -13.18 14.49
N THR A 354 -7.59 -12.80 13.91
CA THR A 354 -7.24 -13.07 12.53
C THR A 354 -5.80 -13.55 12.47
N ASN A 355 -5.56 -14.68 11.85
CA ASN A 355 -4.20 -15.12 11.56
C ASN A 355 -3.74 -14.47 10.25
N LEU A 356 -2.76 -13.56 10.34
CA LEU A 356 -2.29 -12.78 9.19
C LEU A 356 -1.45 -13.61 8.20
N LYS A 357 -0.87 -14.73 8.64
CA LYS A 357 -0.12 -15.62 7.74
C LYS A 357 -1.06 -16.47 6.89
N THR A 358 -2.00 -17.14 7.52
CA THR A 358 -2.98 -17.98 6.83
C THR A 358 -4.16 -17.20 6.28
N GLN A 359 -4.32 -15.94 6.75
CA GLN A 359 -5.40 -15.03 6.40
C GLN A 359 -6.79 -15.55 6.78
N ASP A 360 -6.83 -16.34 7.86
CA ASP A 360 -8.07 -16.84 8.43
C ASP A 360 -8.61 -15.85 9.46
N ILE A 361 -9.91 -15.57 9.36
CA ILE A 361 -10.64 -14.67 10.24
C ILE A 361 -11.60 -15.48 11.11
N ASN A 362 -11.70 -15.11 12.39
CA ASN A 362 -12.69 -15.61 13.33
C ASN A 362 -13.09 -14.45 14.24
N ILE A 363 -14.15 -13.75 13.86
CA ILE A 363 -14.66 -12.56 14.56
C ILE A 363 -16.11 -12.84 14.91
N GLU A 364 -16.48 -12.49 16.12
CA GLU A 364 -17.83 -12.49 16.66
C GLU A 364 -18.28 -11.05 16.87
N ILE A 365 -19.49 -10.73 16.44
CA ILE A 365 -20.12 -9.44 16.59
C ILE A 365 -21.39 -9.64 17.45
N GLU A 366 -21.43 -8.96 18.58
CA GLU A 366 -22.60 -8.88 19.46
C GLU A 366 -23.21 -7.48 19.36
N ALA A 367 -24.51 -7.37 19.36
CA ALA A 367 -25.25 -6.12 19.35
C ALA A 367 -26.15 -6.03 20.59
N ASP A 368 -25.94 -5.01 21.40
CA ASP A 368 -26.83 -4.68 22.54
C ASP A 368 -27.75 -3.54 22.09
N ALA A 369 -29.07 -3.80 22.04
CA ALA A 369 -30.06 -2.82 21.62
C ALA A 369 -30.30 -1.77 22.71
N LYS A 370 -30.51 -0.50 22.30
CA LYS A 370 -30.87 0.63 23.20
C LYS A 370 -32.35 0.88 23.25
N ASP A 371 -33.05 0.62 22.17
CA ASP A 371 -34.48 0.82 22.03
C ASP A 371 -35.19 -0.51 21.92
N PHE A 372 -36.52 -0.46 22.11
CA PHE A 372 -37.39 -1.62 21.98
C PHE A 372 -37.32 -2.23 20.58
N SER A 373 -36.77 -3.42 20.47
CA SER A 373 -36.76 -4.22 19.25
C SER A 373 -37.85 -5.28 19.30
N LEU A 374 -38.65 -5.37 18.22
CA LEU A 374 -39.66 -6.42 18.07
C LEU A 374 -39.04 -7.81 17.80
N LEU A 375 -37.76 -7.86 17.55
CA LEU A 375 -36.99 -9.05 17.17
C LEU A 375 -35.59 -8.99 17.80
N ASP A 376 -35.54 -8.86 19.12
CA ASP A 376 -34.27 -8.98 19.87
C ASP A 376 -33.85 -10.45 19.88
N ILE A 377 -32.93 -10.82 19.00
CA ILE A 377 -32.32 -12.14 19.03
C ILE A 377 -30.89 -11.94 19.52
N ASP A 378 -30.67 -12.32 20.76
CA ASP A 378 -29.40 -12.38 21.49
C ASP A 378 -28.41 -13.39 20.83
N ALA A 379 -28.22 -13.34 19.52
CA ALA A 379 -27.36 -14.27 18.80
C ALA A 379 -26.22 -13.52 18.16
N PRO A 380 -24.96 -13.84 18.50
CA PRO A 380 -23.82 -13.20 17.89
C PRO A 380 -23.70 -13.57 16.41
N VAL A 381 -23.23 -12.64 15.60
CA VAL A 381 -22.84 -12.90 14.20
C VAL A 381 -21.39 -13.31 14.14
N ASP A 382 -21.17 -14.48 13.58
CA ASP A 382 -19.84 -15.03 13.33
C ASP A 382 -19.34 -14.67 11.92
N LEU A 383 -18.16 -14.09 11.83
CA LEU A 383 -17.39 -13.92 10.59
C LEU A 383 -16.21 -14.89 10.60
N LYS A 384 -16.26 -15.93 9.78
CA LYS A 384 -15.24 -16.99 9.73
C LYS A 384 -14.72 -17.20 8.28
N GLY A 385 -13.61 -17.90 8.15
CA GLY A 385 -13.02 -18.21 6.84
C GLY A 385 -11.91 -17.29 6.41
N LYS A 386 -11.82 -16.93 5.14
CA LYS A 386 -10.74 -16.06 4.61
C LYS A 386 -11.12 -14.59 4.67
N ILE A 387 -10.16 -13.71 4.99
CA ILE A 387 -10.37 -12.25 5.07
C ILE A 387 -11.07 -11.68 3.82
N ARG A 388 -10.69 -12.14 2.62
CA ARG A 388 -11.28 -11.66 1.36
C ARG A 388 -12.65 -12.24 1.03
N LYS A 389 -13.01 -13.38 1.65
CA LYS A 389 -14.30 -14.05 1.46
C LYS A 389 -14.75 -14.62 2.79
N PRO A 390 -15.13 -13.76 3.75
CA PRO A 390 -15.64 -14.23 5.02
C PRO A 390 -16.99 -14.92 4.83
N GLU A 391 -17.19 -15.98 5.54
CA GLU A 391 -18.48 -16.64 5.69
C GLU A 391 -19.17 -16.00 6.89
N ILE A 392 -20.39 -15.52 6.66
CA ILE A 392 -21.24 -14.94 7.69
C ILE A 392 -22.19 -16.02 8.19
N SER A 393 -22.22 -16.27 9.46
CA SER A 393 -23.17 -17.19 10.07
C SER A 393 -23.63 -16.64 11.41
N ILE A 394 -24.82 -17.05 11.81
CA ILE A 394 -25.38 -16.66 13.10
C ILE A 394 -25.00 -17.71 14.11
N GLY A 395 -24.43 -17.27 15.22
CA GLY A 395 -24.08 -18.13 16.32
C GLY A 395 -25.34 -18.83 16.89
N LYS A 396 -25.15 -19.95 17.59
CA LYS A 396 -26.26 -20.67 18.23
C LYS A 396 -26.77 -19.85 19.42
N GLY A 397 -27.57 -18.84 19.13
CA GLY A 397 -28.39 -18.15 20.10
C GLY A 397 -29.62 -18.99 20.45
N VAL A 398 -30.23 -18.71 21.58
CA VAL A 398 -31.49 -19.36 21.99
C VAL A 398 -32.61 -18.74 21.14
N PRO A 399 -33.33 -19.52 20.31
CA PRO A 399 -34.42 -18.98 19.51
C PRO A 399 -35.67 -18.81 20.39
N ILE A 400 -35.67 -17.80 21.24
CA ILE A 400 -36.88 -17.41 21.97
C ILE A 400 -37.05 -15.93 21.66
N PRO A 401 -38.12 -15.53 20.95
CA PRO A 401 -38.47 -14.13 20.86
C PRO A 401 -38.95 -13.67 22.23
N LEU A 402 -38.03 -13.30 23.10
CA LEU A 402 -38.33 -12.52 24.28
C LEU A 402 -38.38 -11.07 23.82
N ILE A 403 -39.56 -10.48 23.99
CA ILE A 403 -39.75 -9.04 23.86
C ILE A 403 -39.08 -8.44 25.11
N GLU A 404 -37.80 -8.11 25.00
CA GLU A 404 -37.09 -7.37 26.03
C GLU A 404 -36.95 -5.90 25.62
N PRO A 405 -37.19 -4.95 26.57
CA PRO A 405 -36.82 -3.58 26.31
C PRO A 405 -35.29 -3.52 26.19
N GLY A 406 -34.78 -2.89 25.13
CA GLY A 406 -33.36 -2.59 25.03
C GLY A 406 -32.91 -1.81 26.26
N ASP A 407 -31.83 -2.24 26.92
CA ASP A 407 -31.32 -1.63 28.15
C ASP A 407 -29.86 -1.16 28.00
N ALA A 408 -29.29 -1.25 26.78
CA ALA A 408 -27.95 -0.75 26.52
C ALA A 408 -27.86 0.76 26.74
N GLU A 409 -26.92 1.17 27.56
CA GLU A 409 -26.63 2.59 27.80
C GLU A 409 -25.67 3.14 26.78
N ASP A 410 -25.76 4.46 26.52
CA ASP A 410 -24.82 5.21 25.71
C ASP A 410 -23.39 5.06 26.25
N VAL A 411 -22.49 4.65 25.35
CA VAL A 411 -21.05 4.62 25.69
C VAL A 411 -20.51 6.04 25.80
N SER A 412 -19.65 6.29 26.80
CA SER A 412 -18.92 7.56 26.86
C SER A 412 -17.91 7.68 25.73
N CYS A 413 -18.31 8.34 24.63
CA CYS A 413 -17.48 8.53 23.45
C CYS A 413 -16.13 9.18 23.77
N ALA A 414 -16.10 10.15 24.70
CA ALA A 414 -14.85 10.77 25.12
C ALA A 414 -13.88 9.78 25.78
N ALA A 415 -14.42 8.93 26.68
CA ALA A 415 -13.61 7.91 27.35
C ALA A 415 -13.13 6.82 26.36
N LEU A 416 -14.02 6.38 25.47
CA LEU A 416 -13.72 5.37 24.45
C LEU A 416 -12.61 5.86 23.49
N LEU A 417 -12.75 7.04 22.92
CA LEU A 417 -11.78 7.63 22.01
C LEU A 417 -10.44 7.91 22.71
N ASN A 418 -10.45 8.43 23.93
CA ASN A 418 -9.23 8.67 24.69
C ASN A 418 -8.49 7.36 25.01
N SER A 419 -9.19 6.28 25.30
CA SER A 419 -8.57 4.98 25.56
C SER A 419 -7.93 4.37 24.30
N ALA A 420 -8.49 4.60 23.13
CA ALA A 420 -8.04 4.05 21.87
C ALA A 420 -7.04 4.96 21.13
N VAL A 421 -7.28 6.28 21.06
CA VAL A 421 -6.53 7.21 20.20
C VAL A 421 -5.81 8.30 20.99
N GLY A 422 -6.14 8.53 22.26
CA GLY A 422 -5.62 9.63 23.08
C GLY A 422 -4.09 9.68 23.29
N ALA A 423 -3.37 8.62 22.94
CA ALA A 423 -1.91 8.59 22.86
C ALA A 423 -1.35 8.98 21.46
N ALA A 424 -2.21 9.30 20.50
CA ALA A 424 -1.80 9.58 19.11
C ALA A 424 -1.68 11.09 18.82
N GLN A 425 -2.03 11.96 19.77
CA GLN A 425 -1.96 13.43 19.60
C GLN A 425 -0.74 14.10 20.24
N ASN A 426 0.16 13.32 20.88
CA ASN A 426 1.42 13.86 21.44
C ASN A 426 2.65 13.36 20.67
#